data_73d27564aeb921e6d0cf6d3477958e36
#
_entry.id   73d27564aeb921e6d0cf6d3477958e36
#
_cell.length_a   1.000
_cell.length_b   1.000
_cell.length_c   1.000
_cell.angle_alpha   90.00
_cell.angle_beta   90.00
_cell.angle_gamma   90.00
#
_symmetry.space_group_name_H-M   'P 1'
#
loop_
_entity.id
_entity.type
_entity.pdbx_description
1 polymer ?
#
loop_
_entity_poly.entity_id
_entity_poly.type
_entity_poly.pdbx_seq_one_letter_code
_entity_poly.pdbx_strand_id
1 'polypeptide(L)'
;MILGMIYISPPFGNYISYKNCKRIKGTLTWEKSRGLIKQCIKTIRPVKGGWCNAIGFRNPGMSNIKRFSGSMRRGRDCYSIAALDSNWSPFITQIPHGLPIEINVGCPNVGSYTISDDDIRLFVKHFSELQVKLSPTVDLDYIKRLHSLGVRNFHLSNTIPTDRGGISGYPLKRINLTLV
;
A
#
# COMPACT_ATOMS: atom_id res chain seq x y z
N MET A 1 11.46 21.90 -15.27
CA MET A 1 11.60 20.47 -14.97
C MET A 1 10.99 20.24 -13.59
N ILE A 2 9.78 19.67 -13.54
CA ILE A 2 9.12 19.35 -12.26
C ILE A 2 9.82 18.09 -11.75
N LEU A 3 10.71 18.26 -10.78
CA LEU A 3 11.24 17.12 -10.03
C LEU A 3 10.09 16.53 -9.21
N GLY A 4 9.47 15.49 -9.74
CA GLY A 4 8.44 14.74 -9.03
C GLY A 4 8.99 14.18 -7.73
N MET A 5 8.15 14.10 -6.68
CA MET A 5 8.52 13.48 -5.41
C MET A 5 8.79 11.99 -5.61
N ILE A 6 9.96 11.51 -5.15
CA ILE A 6 10.31 10.09 -5.19
C ILE A 6 9.74 9.40 -3.94
N TYR A 7 9.07 8.27 -4.15
CA TYR A 7 8.53 7.43 -3.08
C TYR A 7 9.31 6.12 -2.98
N ILE A 8 9.60 5.70 -1.75
CA ILE A 8 10.20 4.39 -1.46
C ILE A 8 9.09 3.51 -0.87
N SER A 9 8.63 2.55 -1.68
CA SER A 9 7.52 1.65 -1.32
C SER A 9 7.95 0.52 -0.38
N PRO A 10 7.01 -0.12 0.35
CA PRO A 10 7.27 -1.35 1.09
C PRO A 10 7.81 -2.48 0.18
N PRO A 11 8.69 -3.36 0.70
CA PRO A 11 9.18 -3.38 2.07
C PRO A 11 10.30 -2.37 2.36
N PHE A 12 10.94 -1.81 1.33
CA PHE A 12 12.13 -0.95 1.49
C PHE A 12 11.82 0.34 2.26
N GLY A 13 10.66 0.96 2.07
CA GLY A 13 10.23 2.14 2.82
C GLY A 13 10.18 1.95 4.34
N ASN A 14 10.12 0.70 4.83
CA ASN A 14 10.17 0.38 6.25
C ASN A 14 11.58 0.56 6.84
N TYR A 15 12.63 0.45 6.03
CA TYR A 15 14.01 0.33 6.49
C TYR A 15 14.92 1.42 5.94
N ILE A 16 14.68 1.89 4.71
CA ILE A 16 15.57 2.80 4.00
C ILE A 16 14.97 4.21 3.99
N SER A 17 15.83 5.22 4.17
CA SER A 17 15.44 6.63 4.08
C SER A 17 16.51 7.40 3.31
N TYR A 18 16.10 8.13 2.28
CA TYR A 18 16.96 9.05 1.55
C TYR A 18 16.49 10.49 1.68
N LYS A 19 17.42 11.44 1.55
CA LYS A 19 17.11 12.86 1.44
C LYS A 19 16.23 13.06 0.20
N ASN A 20 15.19 13.88 0.32
CA ASN A 20 14.23 14.20 -0.75
C ASN A 20 13.36 13.03 -1.26
N CYS A 21 13.23 11.95 -0.47
CA CYS A 21 12.28 10.87 -0.75
C CYS A 21 11.22 10.79 0.34
N LYS A 22 9.97 10.54 -0.03
CA LYS A 22 8.92 10.10 0.90
C LYS A 22 8.98 8.58 1.04
N ARG A 23 8.79 8.08 2.25
CA ARG A 23 8.71 6.63 2.51
C ARG A 23 7.26 6.23 2.65
N ILE A 24 6.91 5.09 2.06
CA ILE A 24 5.65 4.41 2.34
C ILE A 24 5.98 3.24 3.27
N LYS A 25 5.45 3.30 4.48
CA LYS A 25 5.62 2.28 5.52
C LYS A 25 4.42 1.33 5.56
N GLY A 26 4.65 0.08 5.77
CA GLY A 26 3.60 -0.95 5.86
C GLY A 26 3.81 -2.05 4.83
N THR A 27 2.81 -2.66 4.26
CA THR A 27 1.36 -2.42 4.52
C THR A 27 1.02 -2.91 5.92
N LEU A 28 0.30 -2.10 6.67
CA LEU A 28 -0.14 -2.41 8.03
C LEU A 28 -1.61 -2.89 8.00
N THR A 29 -1.88 -3.98 8.67
CA THR A 29 -3.24 -4.43 8.99
C THR A 29 -3.66 -3.92 10.36
N TRP A 30 -4.94 -3.94 10.69
CA TRP A 30 -5.37 -3.55 12.03
C TRP A 30 -4.75 -4.47 13.07
N GLU A 31 -4.94 -5.76 12.89
CA GLU A 31 -4.33 -6.76 13.76
C GLU A 31 -2.92 -7.16 13.32
N LYS A 32 -2.11 -7.58 14.30
CA LYS A 32 -0.75 -8.05 14.08
C LYS A 32 -0.71 -9.35 13.30
N SER A 33 0.12 -9.42 12.25
CA SER A 33 0.43 -10.63 11.51
C SER A 33 1.91 -11.00 11.62
N ARG A 34 2.22 -12.11 12.30
CA ARG A 34 3.59 -12.58 12.61
C ARG A 34 4.20 -13.43 11.49
N GLY A 35 5.49 -13.73 11.61
CA GLY A 35 6.20 -14.69 10.77
C GLY A 35 6.84 -14.12 9.51
N LEU A 36 7.20 -12.84 9.51
CA LEU A 36 7.84 -12.17 8.36
C LEU A 36 9.08 -12.93 7.87
N ILE A 37 10.06 -13.19 8.74
CA ILE A 37 11.32 -13.83 8.36
C ILE A 37 11.08 -15.23 7.78
N LYS A 38 10.28 -16.06 8.47
CA LYS A 38 9.91 -17.39 8.00
C LYS A 38 9.26 -17.35 6.62
N GLN A 39 8.35 -16.41 6.39
CA GLN A 39 7.64 -16.28 5.12
C GLN A 39 8.56 -15.74 4.01
N CYS A 40 9.48 -14.82 4.31
CA CYS A 40 10.50 -14.38 3.36
C CYS A 40 11.36 -15.54 2.88
N ILE A 41 11.94 -16.32 3.80
CA ILE A 41 12.77 -17.48 3.47
C ILE A 41 11.99 -18.50 2.64
N LYS A 42 10.72 -18.74 3.00
CA LYS A 42 9.87 -19.75 2.34
C LYS A 42 9.47 -19.34 0.93
N THR A 43 9.22 -18.06 0.66
CA THR A 43 8.48 -17.63 -0.55
C THR A 43 9.23 -16.71 -1.50
N ILE A 44 10.31 -16.05 -1.08
CA ILE A 44 11.08 -15.19 -1.99
C ILE A 44 11.89 -16.06 -2.95
N ARG A 45 11.68 -15.86 -4.25
CA ARG A 45 12.38 -16.59 -5.32
C ARG A 45 12.75 -15.64 -6.45
N PRO A 46 13.95 -15.77 -7.05
CA PRO A 46 14.30 -15.03 -8.25
C PRO A 46 13.46 -15.52 -9.43
N VAL A 47 13.08 -14.59 -10.28
CA VAL A 47 12.44 -14.84 -11.59
C VAL A 47 13.09 -13.95 -12.62
N LYS A 48 12.87 -14.22 -13.91
CA LYS A 48 13.47 -13.41 -15.00
C LYS A 48 13.10 -11.91 -14.83
N GLY A 49 14.10 -11.11 -14.55
CA GLY A 49 13.96 -9.66 -14.40
C GLY A 49 13.35 -9.17 -13.08
N GLY A 50 13.19 -10.06 -12.07
CA GLY A 50 12.59 -9.63 -10.81
C GLY A 50 12.57 -10.70 -9.72
N TRP A 51 11.61 -10.56 -8.82
CA TRP A 51 11.42 -11.43 -7.67
C TRP A 51 9.95 -11.81 -7.53
N CYS A 52 9.68 -13.08 -7.25
CA CYS A 52 8.38 -13.57 -6.84
C CYS A 52 8.36 -13.76 -5.32
N ASN A 53 7.26 -13.39 -4.66
CA ASN A 53 7.06 -13.63 -3.24
C ASN A 53 5.58 -13.82 -2.90
N ALA A 54 5.33 -14.56 -1.83
CA ALA A 54 4.02 -14.72 -1.20
C ALA A 54 4.08 -14.36 0.30
N ILE A 55 4.76 -13.25 0.63
CA ILE A 55 4.97 -12.82 2.01
C ILE A 55 3.66 -12.44 2.68
N GLY A 56 2.73 -11.84 1.94
CA GLY A 56 1.52 -11.26 2.48
C GLY A 56 1.81 -10.03 3.37
N PHE A 57 0.81 -9.60 4.15
CA PHE A 57 0.98 -8.46 5.06
C PHE A 57 1.46 -8.93 6.44
N ARG A 58 2.75 -9.26 6.56
CA ARG A 58 3.40 -9.62 7.84
C ARG A 58 3.91 -8.36 8.51
N ASN A 59 3.20 -7.87 9.53
CA ASN A 59 3.43 -6.54 10.13
C ASN A 59 3.02 -6.53 11.62
N PRO A 60 3.44 -5.49 12.38
CA PRO A 60 3.13 -5.38 13.82
C PRO A 60 1.67 -5.05 14.13
N GLY A 61 0.84 -4.73 13.14
CA GLY A 61 -0.53 -4.24 13.33
C GLY A 61 -0.59 -2.76 13.73
N MET A 62 -1.75 -2.14 13.54
CA MET A 62 -2.00 -0.75 13.93
C MET A 62 -2.85 -0.60 15.19
N SER A 63 -3.39 -1.68 15.75
CA SER A 63 -4.23 -1.63 16.97
C SER A 63 -3.55 -0.92 18.16
N ASN A 64 -2.21 -0.83 18.16
CA ASN A 64 -1.47 0.00 19.11
C ASN A 64 -0.93 1.28 18.46
N ILE A 65 -1.82 2.12 17.96
CA ILE A 65 -1.51 3.34 17.20
C ILE A 65 -0.60 4.33 17.96
N LYS A 66 -0.68 4.38 19.30
CA LYS A 66 0.17 5.23 20.15
C LYS A 66 1.67 4.96 19.91
N ARG A 67 2.03 3.72 19.55
CA ARG A 67 3.41 3.33 19.23
C ARG A 67 3.89 3.94 17.91
N PHE A 68 2.97 4.23 16.99
CA PHE A 68 3.29 4.78 15.68
C PHE A 68 3.26 6.30 15.65
N SER A 69 2.36 6.95 16.44
CA SER A 69 2.20 8.40 16.45
C SER A 69 3.48 9.16 16.83
N GLY A 70 4.31 8.61 17.73
CA GLY A 70 5.60 9.20 18.08
C GLY A 70 6.69 9.08 17.01
N SER A 71 6.58 8.10 16.11
CA SER A 71 7.55 7.85 15.04
C SER A 71 7.15 8.48 13.68
N MET A 72 5.94 9.02 13.59
CA MET A 72 5.41 9.66 12.40
C MET A 72 6.01 11.06 12.25
N ARG A 73 7.11 11.17 11.53
CA ARG A 73 7.66 12.47 11.14
C ARG A 73 6.71 13.10 10.12
N ARG A 74 5.98 14.14 10.54
CA ARG A 74 5.11 14.90 9.65
C ARG A 74 5.86 15.26 8.35
N GLY A 75 5.25 14.95 7.20
CA GLY A 75 5.72 15.33 5.87
C GLY A 75 6.71 14.38 5.19
N ARG A 76 7.22 13.32 5.84
CA ARG A 76 8.18 12.39 5.21
C ARG A 76 7.68 10.96 5.02
N ASP A 77 6.76 10.48 5.84
CA ASP A 77 6.31 9.10 5.82
C ASP A 77 4.82 9.03 5.49
N CYS A 78 4.47 8.14 4.57
CA CYS A 78 3.11 7.73 4.27
C CYS A 78 2.89 6.33 4.87
N TYR A 79 1.69 6.02 5.36
CA TYR A 79 1.39 4.72 5.94
C TYR A 79 0.43 3.94 5.04
N SER A 80 0.93 2.84 4.50
CA SER A 80 0.12 1.90 3.71
C SER A 80 -0.68 1.01 4.66
N ILE A 81 -1.99 0.94 4.46
CA ILE A 81 -2.94 0.19 5.29
C ILE A 81 -3.81 -0.74 4.45
N ALA A 82 -4.26 -1.84 5.04
CA ALA A 82 -5.19 -2.79 4.42
C ALA A 82 -6.11 -3.42 5.46
N ALA A 83 -7.42 -3.44 5.17
CA ALA A 83 -8.43 -4.12 5.96
C ALA A 83 -8.78 -5.48 5.32
N LEU A 84 -8.16 -6.56 5.80
CA LEU A 84 -8.30 -7.90 5.23
C LEU A 84 -9.71 -8.49 5.40
N ASP A 85 -10.43 -8.01 6.39
CA ASP A 85 -11.83 -8.34 6.66
C ASP A 85 -12.81 -7.32 6.04
N SER A 86 -12.29 -6.40 5.22
CA SER A 86 -13.03 -5.26 4.65
C SER A 86 -13.61 -4.29 5.69
N ASN A 87 -13.21 -4.38 6.96
CA ASN A 87 -13.61 -3.44 8.01
C ASN A 87 -12.61 -2.28 8.10
N TRP A 88 -12.93 -1.17 7.47
CA TRP A 88 -12.11 0.04 7.42
C TRP A 88 -12.35 1.00 8.59
N SER A 89 -13.44 0.81 9.34
CA SER A 89 -13.84 1.70 10.44
C SER A 89 -12.75 1.97 11.47
N PRO A 90 -11.97 0.98 11.96
CA PRO A 90 -10.91 1.26 12.92
C PRO A 90 -9.83 2.20 12.38
N PHE A 91 -9.49 2.08 11.08
CA PHE A 91 -8.50 2.97 10.46
C PHE A 91 -9.02 4.38 10.33
N ILE A 92 -10.28 4.56 9.92
CA ILE A 92 -10.91 5.87 9.74
C ILE A 92 -11.04 6.60 11.08
N THR A 93 -11.43 5.90 12.15
CA THR A 93 -11.77 6.50 13.44
C THR A 93 -10.56 6.70 14.37
N GLN A 94 -9.50 5.91 14.22
CA GLN A 94 -8.40 5.91 15.18
C GLN A 94 -7.08 6.45 14.63
N ILE A 95 -6.89 6.52 13.31
CA ILE A 95 -5.72 7.16 12.72
C ILE A 95 -5.89 8.69 12.85
N PRO A 96 -4.90 9.41 13.41
CA PRO A 96 -4.96 10.86 13.49
C PRO A 96 -5.15 11.51 12.12
N HIS A 97 -6.08 12.45 12.01
CA HIS A 97 -6.35 13.17 10.78
C HIS A 97 -5.10 13.95 10.30
N GLY A 98 -5.00 14.13 8.99
CA GLY A 98 -3.88 14.87 8.38
C GLY A 98 -2.58 14.07 8.23
N LEU A 99 -2.58 12.76 8.54
CA LEU A 99 -1.45 11.90 8.20
C LEU A 99 -1.55 11.45 6.73
N PRO A 100 -0.40 11.35 6.01
CA PRO A 100 -0.37 10.76 4.70
C PRO A 100 -0.70 9.26 4.77
N ILE A 101 -1.75 8.84 4.08
CA ILE A 101 -2.25 7.45 4.08
C ILE A 101 -2.28 6.88 2.67
N GLU A 102 -1.84 5.64 2.54
CA GLU A 102 -2.04 4.81 1.35
C GLU A 102 -3.03 3.68 1.70
N ILE A 103 -4.14 3.61 0.99
CA ILE A 103 -5.04 2.45 1.02
C ILE A 103 -4.53 1.43 0.01
N ASN A 104 -4.18 0.24 0.48
CA ASN A 104 -3.74 -0.85 -0.39
C ASN A 104 -4.92 -1.79 -0.66
N VAL A 105 -5.55 -1.69 -1.82
CA VAL A 105 -6.74 -2.46 -2.22
C VAL A 105 -6.44 -3.57 -3.25
N GLY A 106 -5.19 -3.85 -3.54
CA GLY A 106 -4.84 -4.74 -4.65
C GLY A 106 -3.66 -5.65 -4.40
N CYS A 107 -3.50 -6.22 -3.20
CA CYS A 107 -2.40 -7.16 -2.95
C CYS A 107 -2.81 -8.60 -3.33
N PRO A 108 -2.21 -9.22 -4.37
CA PRO A 108 -2.59 -10.57 -4.80
C PRO A 108 -2.21 -11.67 -3.81
N ASN A 109 -1.38 -11.35 -2.81
CA ASN A 109 -0.87 -12.33 -1.84
C ASN A 109 -1.79 -12.55 -0.62
N VAL A 110 -2.95 -11.90 -0.55
CA VAL A 110 -3.79 -11.87 0.67
C VAL A 110 -5.29 -11.91 0.33
N GLY A 111 -5.73 -12.80 -0.49
CA GLY A 111 -7.15 -12.96 -0.78
C GLY A 111 -7.86 -11.68 -1.31
N SER A 112 -9.16 -11.76 -1.46
CA SER A 112 -9.99 -10.61 -1.85
C SER A 112 -10.47 -9.86 -0.62
N TYR A 113 -10.25 -8.57 -0.58
CA TYR A 113 -10.86 -7.63 0.36
C TYR A 113 -11.28 -6.37 -0.41
N THR A 114 -12.33 -5.74 0.05
CA THR A 114 -12.98 -4.64 -0.66
C THR A 114 -13.01 -3.39 0.19
N ILE A 115 -13.27 -2.26 -0.46
CA ILE A 115 -13.58 -1.00 0.19
C ILE A 115 -14.84 -0.43 -0.44
N SER A 116 -15.75 0.03 0.39
CA SER A 116 -17.00 0.64 -0.07
C SER A 116 -16.78 2.08 -0.55
N ASP A 117 -17.70 2.61 -1.36
CA ASP A 117 -17.66 4.01 -1.76
C ASP A 117 -17.77 4.96 -0.57
N ASP A 118 -18.55 4.59 0.44
CA ASP A 118 -18.70 5.40 1.64
C ASP A 118 -17.43 5.44 2.47
N ASP A 119 -16.70 4.31 2.60
CA ASP A 119 -15.39 4.30 3.25
C ASP A 119 -14.40 5.16 2.47
N ILE A 120 -14.38 5.10 1.13
CA ILE A 120 -13.51 5.97 0.31
C ILE A 120 -13.83 7.45 0.56
N ARG A 121 -15.11 7.84 0.56
CA ARG A 121 -15.53 9.21 0.86
C ARG A 121 -15.06 9.66 2.25
N LEU A 122 -15.17 8.77 3.25
CA LEU A 122 -14.68 9.05 4.61
C LEU A 122 -13.16 9.22 4.62
N PHE A 123 -12.39 8.37 3.95
CA PHE A 123 -10.94 8.53 3.84
C PHE A 123 -10.57 9.85 3.15
N VAL A 124 -11.21 10.20 2.04
CA VAL A 124 -10.99 11.47 1.32
C VAL A 124 -11.28 12.68 2.22
N LYS A 125 -12.33 12.59 3.03
CA LYS A 125 -12.71 13.66 3.98
C LYS A 125 -11.71 13.83 5.12
N HIS A 126 -11.15 12.72 5.62
CA HIS A 126 -10.33 12.74 6.85
C HIS A 126 -8.82 12.87 6.58
N PHE A 127 -8.34 12.46 5.41
CA PHE A 127 -6.91 12.42 5.09
C PHE A 127 -6.58 13.26 3.86
N SER A 128 -5.94 14.40 4.09
CA SER A 128 -5.60 15.36 3.03
C SER A 128 -4.57 14.83 2.01
N GLU A 129 -3.69 13.91 2.44
CA GLU A 129 -2.73 13.24 1.58
C GLU A 129 -3.09 11.75 1.46
N LEU A 130 -4.22 11.47 0.78
CA LEU A 130 -4.67 10.11 0.49
C LEU A 130 -4.13 9.65 -0.87
N GLN A 131 -3.59 8.42 -0.90
CA GLN A 131 -3.34 7.70 -2.15
C GLN A 131 -3.92 6.29 -2.09
N VAL A 132 -4.25 5.73 -3.25
CA VAL A 132 -4.76 4.37 -3.39
C VAL A 132 -3.76 3.54 -4.19
N LYS A 133 -3.29 2.45 -3.61
CA LYS A 133 -2.41 1.49 -4.28
C LYS A 133 -3.24 0.44 -4.99
N LEU A 134 -3.05 0.37 -6.31
CA LEU A 134 -3.84 -0.44 -7.22
C LEU A 134 -3.15 -1.77 -7.57
N SER A 135 -3.94 -2.76 -7.98
CA SER A 135 -3.42 -3.94 -8.68
C SER A 135 -2.90 -3.55 -10.06
N PRO A 136 -1.86 -4.22 -10.59
CA PRO A 136 -1.45 -4.04 -11.98
C PRO A 136 -2.49 -4.53 -13.00
N THR A 137 -3.51 -5.25 -12.55
CA THR A 137 -4.64 -5.75 -13.36
C THR A 137 -5.92 -4.95 -13.11
N VAL A 138 -5.80 -3.73 -12.56
CA VAL A 138 -6.95 -2.87 -12.28
C VAL A 138 -7.65 -2.43 -13.57
N ASP A 139 -8.98 -2.39 -13.52
CA ASP A 139 -9.80 -1.82 -14.57
C ASP A 139 -9.77 -0.29 -14.51
N LEU A 140 -9.71 0.36 -15.69
CA LEU A 140 -9.77 1.82 -15.80
C LEU A 140 -11.08 2.40 -15.26
N ASP A 141 -12.18 1.70 -15.35
CA ASP A 141 -13.46 2.16 -14.81
C ASP A 141 -13.45 2.19 -13.27
N TYR A 142 -12.73 1.27 -12.63
CA TYR A 142 -12.49 1.35 -11.20
C TYR A 142 -11.65 2.59 -10.82
N ILE A 143 -10.64 2.94 -11.60
CA ILE A 143 -9.84 4.16 -11.39
C ILE A 143 -10.72 5.41 -11.55
N LYS A 144 -11.53 5.49 -12.61
CA LYS A 144 -12.47 6.59 -12.82
C LYS A 144 -13.47 6.72 -11.66
N ARG A 145 -14.00 5.59 -11.17
CA ARG A 145 -14.88 5.54 -9.99
C ARG A 145 -14.17 6.12 -8.75
N LEU A 146 -12.97 5.67 -8.42
CA LEU A 146 -12.20 6.22 -7.29
C LEU A 146 -11.95 7.72 -7.45
N HIS A 147 -11.62 8.16 -8.67
CA HIS A 147 -11.43 9.57 -8.97
C HIS A 147 -12.72 10.39 -8.76
N SER A 148 -13.89 9.87 -9.18
CA SER A 148 -15.19 10.52 -8.96
C SER A 148 -15.56 10.62 -7.48
N LEU A 149 -15.06 9.70 -6.64
CA LEU A 149 -15.22 9.73 -5.18
C LEU A 149 -14.25 10.69 -4.48
N GLY A 150 -13.33 11.33 -5.22
CA GLY A 150 -12.43 12.34 -4.69
C GLY A 150 -10.97 11.90 -4.52
N VAL A 151 -10.61 10.65 -4.84
CA VAL A 151 -9.21 10.21 -4.84
C VAL A 151 -8.45 10.95 -5.94
N ARG A 152 -7.25 11.48 -5.62
CA ARG A 152 -6.43 12.24 -6.56
C ARG A 152 -5.06 11.62 -6.81
N ASN A 153 -4.60 10.74 -5.92
CA ASN A 153 -3.28 10.11 -6.04
C ASN A 153 -3.43 8.60 -6.13
N PHE A 154 -2.79 8.02 -7.14
CA PHE A 154 -2.78 6.59 -7.39
C PHE A 154 -1.35 6.06 -7.39
N HIS A 155 -1.12 4.96 -6.67
CA HIS A 155 0.15 4.24 -6.69
C HIS A 155 0.04 3.06 -7.65
N LEU A 156 0.64 3.18 -8.82
CA LEU A 156 0.78 2.12 -9.81
C LEU A 156 2.15 1.45 -9.61
N SER A 157 2.27 0.19 -9.27
CA SER A 157 1.20 -0.69 -8.87
C SER A 157 1.71 -1.70 -7.81
N ASN A 158 0.83 -2.59 -7.42
CA ASN A 158 1.20 -3.77 -6.63
C ASN A 158 1.98 -4.79 -7.50
N THR A 159 2.36 -5.95 -6.94
CA THR A 159 3.02 -7.04 -7.66
C THR A 159 2.05 -7.72 -8.65
N ILE A 160 2.60 -8.28 -9.74
CA ILE A 160 1.82 -9.05 -10.73
C ILE A 160 1.38 -10.36 -10.06
N PRO A 161 0.08 -10.68 -10.02
CA PRO A 161 -0.42 -11.92 -9.43
C PRO A 161 -0.01 -13.15 -10.24
N THR A 162 0.41 -14.21 -9.55
CA THR A 162 0.65 -15.54 -10.11
C THR A 162 0.20 -16.60 -9.10
N ASP A 163 0.14 -17.87 -9.54
CA ASP A 163 -0.15 -19.04 -8.69
C ASP A 163 0.85 -19.23 -7.54
N ARG A 164 2.06 -18.68 -7.67
CA ARG A 164 3.15 -18.79 -6.67
C ARG A 164 3.35 -17.53 -5.82
N GLY A 165 2.55 -16.49 -6.02
CA GLY A 165 2.67 -15.21 -5.34
C GLY A 165 2.72 -14.02 -6.29
N GLY A 166 3.21 -12.88 -5.82
CA GLY A 166 3.31 -11.66 -6.60
C GLY A 166 4.71 -11.43 -7.16
N ILE A 167 4.81 -11.11 -8.46
CA ILE A 167 6.08 -10.76 -9.12
C ILE A 167 6.29 -9.25 -9.07
N SER A 168 7.48 -8.85 -8.64
CA SER A 168 7.98 -7.47 -8.64
C SER A 168 9.24 -7.33 -9.52
N GLY A 169 9.58 -6.09 -9.87
CA GLY A 169 10.76 -5.76 -10.67
C GLY A 169 10.44 -5.36 -12.11
N TYR A 170 11.35 -5.64 -13.04
CA TYR A 170 11.24 -5.19 -14.43
C TYR A 170 9.91 -5.54 -15.14
N PRO A 171 9.28 -6.72 -14.90
CA PRO A 171 7.98 -7.03 -15.50
C PRO A 171 6.88 -5.99 -15.20
N LEU A 172 6.89 -5.40 -13.99
CA LEU A 172 5.93 -4.35 -13.61
C LEU A 172 6.10 -3.07 -14.41
N LYS A 173 7.32 -2.73 -14.83
CA LYS A 173 7.59 -1.50 -15.58
C LYS A 173 6.76 -1.42 -16.86
N ARG A 174 6.63 -2.51 -17.58
CA ARG A 174 5.85 -2.54 -18.84
C ARG A 174 4.37 -2.32 -18.61
N ILE A 175 3.81 -2.96 -17.57
CA ILE A 175 2.39 -2.83 -17.22
C ILE A 175 2.10 -1.41 -16.74
N ASN A 176 2.93 -0.85 -15.87
CA ASN A 176 2.72 0.50 -15.35
C ASN A 176 2.78 1.57 -16.47
N LEU A 177 3.58 1.36 -17.51
CA LEU A 177 3.64 2.27 -18.67
C LEU A 177 2.38 2.22 -19.54
N THR A 178 1.57 1.16 -19.46
CA THR A 178 0.30 1.07 -20.18
C THR A 178 -0.89 1.64 -19.40
N LEU A 179 -0.72 1.91 -18.09
CA LEU A 179 -1.74 2.47 -17.21
C LEU A 179 -1.63 4.01 -17.06
N VAL A 180 -0.60 4.61 -17.65
CA VAL A 180 -0.36 6.07 -17.69
C VAL A 180 -0.71 6.63 -19.05
#